data_b3697ac3f3310afbaf9340df5b716343
#
_entry.id   b3697ac3f3310afbaf9340df5b716343
#
_cell.length_a   1.000
_cell.length_b   1.000
_cell.length_c   1.000
_cell.angle_alpha   90.00
_cell.angle_beta   90.00
_cell.angle_gamma   90.00
#
_symmetry.space_group_name_H-M   'P 1'
#
loop_
_entity.id
_entity.type
_entity.pdbx_description
1 polymer ?
#
loop_
_entity_poly.entity_id
_entity_poly.type
_entity_poly.pdbx_seq_one_letter_code
_entity_poly.pdbx_strand_id
1 'polypeptide(L)'
;MSNAKLKKVSNVISVVSIVLLLIALLFGFSILKIGVQNLVAEDNVHIDIEASANTREITKGTITSITATSTEVTYEVDGKELTAELQVYADDFNVGDNVDVYYAINEPKNVNNIRVPELFIAYYHKMGTQMLKVGLLIVGICGGIGLVLFIIALKLRKKIGPE
;
A
#
# COMPACT_ATOMS: atom_id res chain seq x y z
N MET A 1 26.60 -7.57 40.87
CA MET A 1 25.20 -7.07 40.84
C MET A 1 24.36 -8.06 41.64
N SER A 2 23.48 -7.60 42.53
CA SER A 2 22.67 -8.52 43.35
C SER A 2 21.63 -9.24 42.46
N ASN A 3 21.24 -10.49 42.82
CA ASN A 3 20.24 -11.26 42.09
C ASN A 3 18.91 -10.50 41.91
N ALA A 4 18.49 -9.71 42.93
CA ALA A 4 17.31 -8.86 42.85
C ALA A 4 17.40 -7.78 41.74
N LYS A 5 18.56 -7.15 41.56
CA LYS A 5 18.79 -6.18 40.47
C LYS A 5 18.79 -6.85 39.12
N LEU A 6 19.41 -8.02 38.97
CA LEU A 6 19.40 -8.82 37.75
C LEU A 6 17.97 -9.24 37.35
N LYS A 7 17.15 -9.68 38.31
CA LYS A 7 15.75 -10.06 38.09
C LYS A 7 14.93 -8.87 37.57
N LYS A 8 15.07 -7.69 38.18
CA LYS A 8 14.39 -6.46 37.74
C LYS A 8 14.78 -6.08 36.31
N VAL A 9 16.07 -6.09 35.99
CA VAL A 9 16.59 -5.75 34.64
C VAL A 9 16.08 -6.76 33.63
N SER A 10 16.14 -8.06 33.91
CA SER A 10 15.62 -9.09 32.99
C SER A 10 14.12 -8.93 32.70
N ASN A 11 13.32 -8.58 33.71
CA ASN A 11 11.88 -8.36 33.53
C ASN A 11 11.60 -7.15 32.62
N VAL A 12 12.30 -6.02 32.84
CA VAL A 12 12.15 -4.83 32.01
C VAL A 12 12.51 -5.15 30.54
N ILE A 13 13.65 -5.81 30.31
CA ILE A 13 14.08 -6.21 28.97
C ILE A 13 13.05 -7.14 28.32
N SER A 14 12.48 -8.10 29.08
CA SER A 14 11.44 -8.99 28.57
C SER A 14 10.19 -8.23 28.14
N VAL A 15 9.72 -7.28 28.94
CA VAL A 15 8.53 -6.48 28.61
C VAL A 15 8.78 -5.66 27.34
N VAL A 16 9.91 -4.95 27.25
CA VAL A 16 10.28 -4.17 26.06
C VAL A 16 10.37 -5.06 24.83
N SER A 17 10.99 -6.23 24.95
CA SER A 17 11.11 -7.21 23.86
C SER A 17 9.73 -7.68 23.35
N ILE A 18 8.82 -8.02 24.26
CA ILE A 18 7.46 -8.46 23.90
C ILE A 18 6.71 -7.34 23.21
N VAL A 19 6.79 -6.10 23.69
CA VAL A 19 6.15 -4.95 23.05
C VAL A 19 6.67 -4.74 21.62
N LEU A 20 7.98 -4.81 21.42
CA LEU A 20 8.57 -4.66 20.08
C LEU A 20 8.14 -5.80 19.13
N LEU A 21 8.09 -7.03 19.62
CA LEU A 21 7.62 -8.17 18.83
C LEU A 21 6.13 -8.03 18.48
N LEU A 22 5.30 -7.54 19.39
CA LEU A 22 3.89 -7.24 19.11
C LEU A 22 3.73 -6.12 18.07
N ILE A 23 4.54 -5.06 18.14
CA ILE A 23 4.55 -4.00 17.12
C ILE A 23 4.91 -4.59 15.75
N ALA A 24 5.97 -5.39 15.66
CA ALA A 24 6.36 -6.03 14.42
C ALA A 24 5.23 -6.91 13.85
N LEU A 25 4.59 -7.71 14.71
CA LEU A 25 3.55 -8.65 14.32
C LEU A 25 2.25 -7.94 13.92
N LEU A 26 1.76 -7.00 14.72
CA LEU A 26 0.46 -6.37 14.50
C LEU A 26 0.52 -5.28 13.41
N PHE A 27 1.52 -4.40 13.47
CA PHE A 27 1.63 -3.30 12.53
C PHE A 27 2.44 -3.67 11.29
N GLY A 28 3.60 -4.30 11.46
CA GLY A 28 4.46 -4.65 10.34
C GLY A 28 3.78 -5.60 9.36
N PHE A 29 3.19 -6.70 9.84
CA PHE A 29 2.48 -7.65 8.98
C PHE A 29 1.18 -7.08 8.41
N SER A 30 0.45 -6.21 9.14
CA SER A 30 -0.74 -5.55 8.60
C SER A 30 -0.39 -4.63 7.43
N ILE A 31 0.69 -3.86 7.53
CA ILE A 31 1.17 -2.99 6.45
C ILE A 31 1.66 -3.82 5.25
N LEU A 32 2.39 -4.92 5.49
CA LEU A 32 2.79 -5.85 4.42
C LEU A 32 1.60 -6.42 3.68
N LYS A 33 0.54 -6.82 4.41
CA LYS A 33 -0.71 -7.31 3.81
C LYS A 33 -1.34 -6.26 2.89
N ILE A 34 -1.42 -5.00 3.34
CA ILE A 34 -1.94 -3.89 2.52
C ILE A 34 -1.08 -3.71 1.27
N GLY A 35 0.25 -3.78 1.39
CA GLY A 35 1.17 -3.70 0.26
C GLY A 35 0.90 -4.78 -0.80
N VAL A 36 0.77 -6.04 -0.36
CA VAL A 36 0.44 -7.16 -1.26
C VAL A 36 -0.93 -6.97 -1.91
N GLN A 37 -1.94 -6.52 -1.14
CA GLN A 37 -3.29 -6.28 -1.67
C GLN A 37 -3.30 -5.22 -2.78
N ASN A 38 -2.49 -4.16 -2.67
CA ASN A 38 -2.37 -3.15 -3.73
C ASN A 38 -1.71 -3.74 -4.99
N LEU A 39 -0.66 -4.56 -4.87
CA LEU A 39 -0.05 -5.21 -6.05
C LEU A 39 -1.00 -6.19 -6.73
N VAL A 40 -1.82 -6.92 -5.96
CA VAL A 40 -2.89 -7.77 -6.53
C VAL A 40 -3.97 -6.91 -7.21
N ALA A 41 -4.27 -5.72 -6.68
CA ALA A 41 -5.22 -4.80 -7.31
C ALA A 41 -4.68 -4.25 -8.65
N GLU A 42 -3.37 -4.03 -8.78
CA GLU A 42 -2.70 -3.70 -10.05
C GLU A 42 -2.96 -4.78 -11.10
N ASP A 43 -2.70 -6.05 -10.77
CA ASP A 43 -2.97 -7.18 -11.68
C ASP A 43 -4.45 -7.27 -12.08
N ASN A 44 -5.37 -7.02 -11.14
CA ASN A 44 -6.82 -7.04 -11.40
C ASN A 44 -7.26 -5.94 -12.38
N VAL A 45 -6.58 -4.79 -12.44
CA VAL A 45 -6.88 -3.75 -13.44
C VAL A 45 -6.64 -4.29 -14.85
N HIS A 46 -5.55 -5.00 -15.09
CA HIS A 46 -5.27 -5.63 -16.38
C HIS A 46 -6.34 -6.65 -16.77
N ILE A 47 -6.71 -7.52 -15.82
CA ILE A 47 -7.74 -8.55 -16.04
C ILE A 47 -9.11 -7.92 -16.35
N ASP A 48 -9.50 -6.85 -15.64
CA ASP A 48 -10.79 -6.16 -15.83
C ASP A 48 -10.87 -5.53 -17.24
N ILE A 49 -9.76 -4.97 -17.74
CA ILE A 49 -9.69 -4.39 -19.07
C ILE A 49 -9.83 -5.48 -20.15
N GLU A 50 -9.07 -6.57 -20.05
CA GLU A 50 -9.16 -7.68 -20.98
C GLU A 50 -10.57 -8.29 -21.01
N ALA A 51 -11.15 -8.53 -19.84
CA ALA A 51 -12.51 -9.07 -19.70
C ALA A 51 -13.59 -8.13 -20.26
N SER A 52 -13.35 -6.82 -20.24
CA SER A 52 -14.32 -5.80 -20.70
C SER A 52 -14.11 -5.34 -22.14
N ALA A 53 -13.15 -5.89 -22.88
CA ALA A 53 -12.79 -5.47 -24.24
C ALA A 53 -13.98 -5.43 -25.22
N ASN A 54 -14.96 -6.31 -25.09
CA ASN A 54 -16.16 -6.33 -25.93
C ASN A 54 -17.28 -5.36 -25.51
N THR A 55 -17.13 -4.69 -24.36
CA THR A 55 -18.14 -3.80 -23.78
C THR A 55 -17.66 -2.36 -23.66
N ARG A 56 -16.41 -2.10 -23.99
CA ARG A 56 -15.77 -0.79 -23.90
C ARG A 56 -15.08 -0.41 -25.19
N GLU A 57 -15.07 0.89 -25.45
CA GLU A 57 -14.25 1.53 -26.47
C GLU A 57 -13.19 2.39 -25.83
N ILE A 58 -12.17 2.74 -26.63
CA ILE A 58 -11.01 3.52 -26.17
C ILE A 58 -11.01 4.87 -26.86
N THR A 59 -10.78 5.92 -26.09
CA THR A 59 -10.45 7.25 -26.63
C THR A 59 -9.21 7.81 -25.91
N LYS A 60 -8.61 8.85 -26.49
CA LYS A 60 -7.56 9.59 -25.80
C LYS A 60 -8.16 10.62 -24.87
N GLY A 61 -7.65 10.69 -23.64
CA GLY A 61 -7.95 11.74 -22.70
C GLY A 61 -6.70 12.51 -22.34
N THR A 62 -6.90 13.67 -21.76
CA THR A 62 -5.83 14.54 -21.24
C THR A 62 -6.05 14.78 -19.76
N ILE A 63 -5.00 14.67 -18.97
CA ILE A 63 -5.05 15.01 -17.54
C ILE A 63 -5.16 16.52 -17.41
N THR A 64 -6.23 17.00 -16.79
CA THR A 64 -6.52 18.44 -16.65
C THR A 64 -6.28 18.97 -15.24
N SER A 65 -6.32 18.10 -14.23
CA SER A 65 -6.02 18.46 -12.84
C SER A 65 -5.49 17.26 -12.06
N ILE A 66 -4.54 17.51 -11.14
CA ILE A 66 -4.03 16.53 -10.20
C ILE A 66 -4.06 17.15 -8.80
N THR A 67 -4.76 16.51 -7.87
CA THR A 67 -4.82 16.87 -6.46
C THR A 67 -4.17 15.80 -5.59
N ALA A 68 -4.12 16.00 -4.28
CA ALA A 68 -3.58 14.99 -3.36
C ALA A 68 -4.40 13.68 -3.30
N THR A 69 -5.64 13.69 -3.78
CA THR A 69 -6.58 12.56 -3.64
C THR A 69 -7.27 12.17 -4.95
N SER A 70 -7.21 13.01 -5.98
CA SER A 70 -7.92 12.78 -7.23
C SER A 70 -7.15 13.31 -8.45
N THR A 71 -7.48 12.75 -9.60
CA THR A 71 -6.99 13.19 -10.91
C THR A 71 -8.18 13.38 -11.84
N GLU A 72 -8.29 14.56 -12.46
CA GLU A 72 -9.28 14.83 -13.50
C GLU A 72 -8.73 14.51 -14.87
N VAL A 73 -9.56 13.86 -15.69
CA VAL A 73 -9.25 13.52 -17.07
C VAL A 73 -10.37 14.02 -17.97
N THR A 74 -10.02 14.83 -18.97
CA THR A 74 -10.92 15.30 -20.02
C THR A 74 -10.71 14.45 -21.28
N TYR A 75 -11.79 13.99 -21.90
CA TYR A 75 -11.79 13.12 -23.08
C TYR A 75 -13.00 13.43 -23.95
N GLU A 76 -12.96 13.01 -25.23
CA GLU A 76 -14.03 13.26 -26.21
C GLU A 76 -14.72 11.95 -26.62
N VAL A 77 -16.07 11.99 -26.65
CA VAL A 77 -16.91 10.91 -27.17
C VAL A 77 -18.01 11.54 -28.04
N ASP A 78 -18.13 11.11 -29.29
CA ASP A 78 -19.11 11.61 -30.27
C ASP A 78 -19.06 13.14 -30.44
N GLY A 79 -17.88 13.74 -30.47
CA GLY A 79 -17.72 15.18 -30.64
C GLY A 79 -18.10 16.00 -29.40
N LYS A 80 -18.33 15.34 -28.24
CA LYS A 80 -18.62 15.98 -26.96
C LYS A 80 -17.47 15.77 -25.99
N GLU A 81 -16.94 16.86 -25.49
CA GLU A 81 -15.96 16.86 -24.41
C GLU A 81 -16.63 16.51 -23.07
N LEU A 82 -16.02 15.61 -22.33
CA LEU A 82 -16.45 15.10 -21.03
C LEU A 82 -15.27 15.16 -20.06
N THR A 83 -15.54 15.42 -18.79
CA THR A 83 -14.53 15.41 -17.73
C THR A 83 -14.95 14.43 -16.63
N ALA A 84 -14.02 13.60 -16.21
CA ALA A 84 -14.21 12.64 -15.12
C ALA A 84 -13.16 12.85 -14.03
N GLU A 85 -13.62 12.86 -12.78
CA GLU A 85 -12.75 12.87 -11.60
C GLU A 85 -12.56 11.43 -11.10
N LEU A 86 -11.32 10.99 -11.09
CA LEU A 86 -10.89 9.69 -10.60
C LEU A 86 -10.30 9.83 -9.21
N GLN A 87 -10.72 8.99 -8.27
CA GLN A 87 -10.22 8.99 -6.89
C GLN A 87 -8.84 8.28 -6.79
N VAL A 88 -7.91 8.73 -7.62
CA VAL A 88 -6.52 8.26 -7.66
C VAL A 88 -5.57 9.46 -7.69
N TYR A 89 -4.52 9.42 -6.90
CA TYR A 89 -3.43 10.38 -6.97
C TYR A 89 -2.35 9.85 -7.92
N ALA A 90 -2.06 10.60 -8.95
CA ALA A 90 -1.16 10.22 -10.04
C ALA A 90 0.05 11.15 -10.12
N ASP A 91 0.93 11.09 -9.12
CA ASP A 91 2.13 11.94 -9.04
C ASP A 91 3.26 11.55 -10.01
N ASP A 92 3.12 10.43 -10.70
CA ASP A 92 4.01 10.03 -11.80
C ASP A 92 3.58 10.65 -13.15
N PHE A 93 2.47 11.41 -13.17
CA PHE A 93 1.91 12.10 -14.32
C PHE A 93 1.89 13.61 -14.12
N ASN A 94 1.76 14.34 -15.22
CA ASN A 94 1.63 15.79 -15.22
C ASN A 94 0.32 16.24 -15.84
N VAL A 95 -0.15 17.42 -15.48
CA VAL A 95 -1.25 18.07 -16.20
C VAL A 95 -0.82 18.30 -17.65
N GLY A 96 -1.64 17.88 -18.59
CA GLY A 96 -1.36 17.86 -20.03
C GLY A 96 -0.92 16.51 -20.59
N ASP A 97 -0.61 15.51 -19.75
CA ASP A 97 -0.28 14.17 -20.22
C ASP A 97 -1.51 13.50 -20.83
N ASN A 98 -1.27 12.71 -21.90
CA ASN A 98 -2.31 11.94 -22.57
C ASN A 98 -2.39 10.53 -21.97
N VAL A 99 -3.62 10.05 -21.80
CA VAL A 99 -3.93 8.73 -21.24
C VAL A 99 -5.01 8.02 -22.06
N ASP A 100 -5.06 6.72 -21.99
CA ASP A 100 -6.12 5.93 -22.62
C ASP A 100 -7.35 5.86 -21.69
N VAL A 101 -8.49 6.33 -22.21
CA VAL A 101 -9.78 6.33 -21.51
C VAL A 101 -10.68 5.26 -22.12
N TYR A 102 -11.03 4.28 -21.30
CA TYR A 102 -11.97 3.21 -21.67
C TYR A 102 -13.35 3.58 -21.16
N TYR A 103 -14.31 3.75 -22.06
CA TYR A 103 -15.70 4.06 -21.74
C TYR A 103 -16.66 2.95 -22.17
N ALA A 104 -17.77 2.80 -21.49
CA ALA A 104 -18.76 1.78 -21.81
C ALA A 104 -19.52 2.11 -23.11
N ILE A 105 -19.59 1.17 -24.05
CA ILE A 105 -20.27 1.33 -25.36
C ILE A 105 -21.76 1.69 -25.16
N ASN A 106 -22.42 1.07 -24.19
CA ASN A 106 -23.85 1.30 -23.92
C ASN A 106 -24.13 2.64 -23.20
N GLU A 107 -23.10 3.22 -22.54
CA GLU A 107 -23.22 4.45 -21.77
C GLU A 107 -22.00 5.35 -22.00
N PRO A 108 -21.71 5.76 -23.25
CA PRO A 108 -20.45 6.42 -23.61
C PRO A 108 -20.24 7.76 -22.91
N LYS A 109 -21.31 8.41 -22.45
CA LYS A 109 -21.27 9.71 -21.76
C LYS A 109 -21.35 9.60 -20.23
N ASN A 110 -21.34 8.38 -19.69
CA ASN A 110 -21.34 8.17 -18.25
C ASN A 110 -19.91 8.25 -17.70
N VAL A 111 -19.54 9.42 -17.21
CA VAL A 111 -18.22 9.72 -16.63
C VAL A 111 -17.88 8.87 -15.40
N ASN A 112 -18.88 8.31 -14.71
CA ASN A 112 -18.67 7.44 -13.57
C ASN A 112 -18.31 6.00 -13.96
N ASN A 113 -18.45 5.64 -15.23
CA ASN A 113 -18.20 4.30 -15.77
C ASN A 113 -17.01 4.25 -16.73
N ILE A 114 -16.04 5.15 -16.55
CA ILE A 114 -14.78 5.09 -17.28
C ILE A 114 -13.72 4.30 -16.53
N ARG A 115 -12.71 3.85 -17.27
CA ARG A 115 -11.47 3.29 -16.74
C ARG A 115 -10.29 4.00 -17.38
N VAL A 116 -9.30 4.35 -16.57
CA VAL A 116 -8.01 4.88 -17.03
C VAL A 116 -6.92 4.01 -16.40
N PRO A 117 -6.59 2.88 -17.06
CA PRO A 117 -5.74 1.85 -16.48
C PRO A 117 -4.40 2.35 -16.02
N GLU A 118 -3.76 3.19 -16.84
CA GLU A 118 -2.42 3.73 -16.59
C GLU A 118 -2.33 4.42 -15.22
N LEU A 119 -3.36 5.23 -14.86
CA LEU A 119 -3.41 5.92 -13.58
C LEU A 119 -3.59 4.95 -12.40
N PHE A 120 -4.49 3.96 -12.54
CA PHE A 120 -4.75 2.99 -11.49
C PHE A 120 -3.58 2.05 -11.28
N ILE A 121 -2.94 1.56 -12.36
CA ILE A 121 -1.75 0.72 -12.32
C ILE A 121 -0.61 1.44 -11.59
N ALA A 122 -0.28 2.67 -12.02
CA ALA A 122 0.76 3.48 -11.39
C ALA A 122 0.49 3.70 -9.90
N TYR A 123 -0.75 4.06 -9.54
CA TYR A 123 -1.18 4.27 -8.16
C TYR A 123 -1.01 3.00 -7.31
N TYR A 124 -1.57 1.86 -7.75
CA TYR A 124 -1.50 0.61 -6.99
C TYR A 124 -0.08 0.08 -6.88
N HIS A 125 0.70 0.15 -7.96
CA HIS A 125 2.12 -0.23 -7.94
C HIS A 125 2.90 0.57 -6.90
N LYS A 126 2.77 1.89 -6.92
CA LYS A 126 3.46 2.79 -6.01
C LYS A 126 3.05 2.55 -4.56
N MET A 127 1.74 2.53 -4.29
CA MET A 127 1.22 2.27 -2.94
C MET A 127 1.64 0.90 -2.43
N GLY A 128 1.55 -0.14 -3.26
CA GLY A 128 1.97 -1.50 -2.94
C GLY A 128 3.43 -1.58 -2.55
N THR A 129 4.32 -1.04 -3.40
CA THR A 129 5.77 -1.07 -3.16
C THR A 129 6.18 -0.23 -1.95
N GLN A 130 5.57 0.93 -1.71
CA GLN A 130 5.83 1.75 -0.53
C GLN A 130 5.41 1.04 0.75
N MET A 131 4.21 0.45 0.79
CA MET A 131 3.72 -0.29 1.96
C MET A 131 4.58 -1.51 2.25
N LEU A 132 5.04 -2.24 1.22
CA LEU A 132 5.98 -3.35 1.41
C LEU A 132 7.30 -2.87 2.05
N LYS A 133 7.89 -1.79 1.55
CA LYS A 133 9.13 -1.22 2.11
C LYS A 133 8.95 -0.83 3.58
N VAL A 134 7.87 -0.12 3.92
CA VAL A 134 7.58 0.31 5.30
C VAL A 134 7.31 -0.89 6.21
N GLY A 135 6.51 -1.85 5.76
CA GLY A 135 6.20 -3.06 6.52
C GLY A 135 7.47 -3.89 6.83
N LEU A 136 8.33 -4.11 5.82
CA LEU A 136 9.60 -4.80 6.00
C LEU A 136 10.54 -4.05 6.97
N LEU A 137 10.58 -2.72 6.90
CA LEU A 137 11.36 -1.92 7.82
C LEU A 137 10.89 -2.11 9.28
N ILE A 138 9.59 -2.06 9.51
CA ILE A 138 9.01 -2.24 10.85
C ILE A 138 9.28 -3.66 11.37
N VAL A 139 9.03 -4.68 10.55
CA VAL A 139 9.30 -6.07 10.92
C VAL A 139 10.80 -6.29 11.19
N GLY A 140 11.67 -5.76 10.33
CA GLY A 140 13.12 -5.90 10.46
C GLY A 140 13.66 -5.21 11.72
N ILE A 141 13.28 -3.96 11.96
CA ILE A 141 13.78 -3.19 13.12
C ILE A 141 13.14 -3.70 14.41
N CYS A 142 11.82 -3.65 14.52
CA CYS A 142 11.13 -4.00 15.77
C CYS A 142 11.24 -5.50 16.07
N GLY A 143 11.09 -6.35 15.05
CA GLY A 143 11.23 -7.80 15.19
C GLY A 143 12.67 -8.21 15.51
N GLY A 144 13.66 -7.66 14.80
CA GLY A 144 15.08 -7.96 15.03
C GLY A 144 15.55 -7.52 16.41
N ILE A 145 15.31 -6.27 16.80
CA ILE A 145 15.67 -5.76 18.14
C ILE A 145 14.90 -6.53 19.22
N GLY A 146 13.59 -6.75 19.03
CA GLY A 146 12.77 -7.50 19.96
C GLY A 146 13.31 -8.91 20.21
N LEU A 147 13.70 -9.63 19.15
CA LEU A 147 14.28 -10.98 19.26
C LEU A 147 15.61 -10.98 20.02
N VAL A 148 16.51 -10.04 19.71
CA VAL A 148 17.81 -9.92 20.39
C VAL A 148 17.60 -9.66 21.88
N LEU A 149 16.74 -8.72 22.24
CA LEU A 149 16.41 -8.40 23.64
C LEU A 149 15.78 -9.60 24.35
N PHE A 150 14.91 -10.36 23.67
CA PHE A 150 14.32 -11.57 24.21
C PHE A 150 15.37 -12.63 24.57
N ILE A 151 16.32 -12.87 23.68
CA ILE A 151 17.45 -13.80 23.92
C ILE A 151 18.30 -13.34 25.10
N ILE A 152 18.58 -12.03 25.20
CA ILE A 152 19.31 -11.45 26.35
C ILE A 152 18.56 -11.67 27.65
N ALA A 153 17.26 -11.43 27.67
CA ALA A 153 16.42 -11.65 28.86
C ALA A 153 16.44 -13.11 29.31
N LEU A 154 16.35 -14.06 28.37
CA LEU A 154 16.44 -15.50 28.67
C LEU A 154 17.81 -15.89 29.27
N LYS A 155 18.90 -15.34 28.71
CA LYS A 155 20.25 -15.59 29.25
C LYS A 155 20.43 -15.04 30.66
N LEU A 156 19.87 -13.85 30.93
CA LEU A 156 19.88 -13.25 32.28
C LEU A 156 19.09 -14.09 33.29
N ARG A 157 17.91 -14.60 32.89
CA ARG A 157 17.09 -15.48 33.75
C ARG A 157 17.83 -16.78 34.12
N LYS A 158 18.53 -17.39 33.18
CA LYS A 158 19.33 -18.60 33.43
C LYS A 158 20.45 -18.37 34.45
N LYS A 159 21.01 -17.16 34.53
CA LYS A 159 22.06 -16.81 35.49
C LYS A 159 21.55 -16.60 36.93
N ILE A 160 20.24 -16.33 37.07
CA ILE A 160 19.62 -16.07 38.40
C ILE A 160 19.36 -17.39 39.16
N GLY A 161 19.25 -18.52 38.42
CA GLY A 161 18.93 -19.83 38.96
C GLY A 161 17.45 -20.00 39.35
N PRO A 162 16.98 -21.25 39.57
CA PRO A 162 15.66 -21.48 40.15
C PRO A 162 15.64 -20.99 41.61
N GLU A 163 14.56 -20.38 42.00
CA GLU A 163 14.23 -20.11 43.42
C GLU A 163 13.75 -21.39 44.09
#